data_c7c2b78b9814200fc7fa3bb52ca8b659
#
_entry.id   c7c2b78b9814200fc7fa3bb52ca8b659
#
_cell.length_a   1.000
_cell.length_b   1.000
_cell.length_c   1.000
_cell.angle_alpha   90.00
_cell.angle_beta   90.00
_cell.angle_gamma   90.00
#
_symmetry.space_group_name_H-M   'P 1'
#
loop_
_entity.id
_entity.type
_entity.pdbx_description
1 polymer ?
#
loop_
_entity_poly.entity_id
_entity_poly.type
_entity_poly.pdbx_seq_one_letter_code
_entity_poly.pdbx_strand_id
1 'polypeptide(L)'
;MLADGAGASLERAGKSNRGRSGGMAAVMEAGGPRRRLVHLDMKGAPPRASYLSEVLPLLRALGATGLLLEYEDTFPYAGPLEPLRAPHAYSPAEVRAVLSQAGAQGLEVVPLVQTFGHMEFVLKHKEFAHLREVKVFPNALNPHREESRALVKAMVDQVMALHQHLKWFHIGCDEVYSLGEGEESKQWLQQQGNTPEKLCLSHIKAVASYVASSYPAVTPIVWDDMLRGISEETLAESGVPQLVQPMIWDYAADLDVEEKVHLIEKYHRCGFSKVWFASAFKGATGVNQSLTLIGHHLKNQLQWLKVARSSPTDILEGIALTGWQRYDHFSVLCELLPVAIPSLAVCLQALKNGVYSEKIKENVERLLGMSNLETDTFMSTSLATFPGSNILTLVTQVSFYLKSSVDELLERNR
;
A
#
# COMPACT_ATOMS: atom_id res chain seq x y z
N MET A 1 -42.04 -9.46 -76.15
CA MET A 1 -41.45 -8.12 -76.25
C MET A 1 -41.04 -7.70 -74.84
N LEU A 2 -39.77 -7.70 -74.63
CA LEU A 2 -38.98 -6.66 -74.01
C LEU A 2 -39.47 -6.15 -72.65
N ALA A 3 -38.76 -6.11 -71.60
CA ALA A 3 -37.38 -6.13 -71.19
C ALA A 3 -37.31 -5.45 -69.80
N ASP A 4 -36.29 -5.75 -69.10
CA ASP A 4 -35.59 -5.01 -68.04
C ASP A 4 -36.18 -5.03 -66.59
N GLY A 5 -35.61 -5.57 -65.61
CA GLY A 5 -34.20 -5.58 -65.25
C GLY A 5 -33.88 -4.45 -64.25
N ALA A 6 -34.00 -4.69 -62.92
CA ALA A 6 -33.30 -3.85 -61.92
C ALA A 6 -33.00 -4.70 -60.71
N GLY A 7 -31.72 -4.95 -60.50
CA GLY A 7 -31.18 -5.62 -59.33
C GLY A 7 -31.16 -4.72 -58.13
N ALA A 8 -31.60 -5.22 -56.98
CA ALA A 8 -31.42 -4.59 -55.68
C ALA A 8 -30.19 -5.20 -54.99
N SER A 9 -29.14 -4.43 -54.86
CA SER A 9 -27.96 -4.76 -54.07
C SER A 9 -28.29 -4.66 -52.58
N LEU A 10 -28.13 -5.79 -51.87
CA LEU A 10 -28.18 -5.85 -50.43
C LEU A 10 -26.86 -5.27 -49.84
N GLU A 11 -26.92 -4.07 -49.37
CA GLU A 11 -25.88 -3.51 -48.47
C GLU A 11 -25.95 -4.22 -47.11
N ARG A 12 -24.97 -5.06 -46.84
CA ARG A 12 -24.69 -5.56 -45.49
C ARG A 12 -24.07 -4.41 -44.68
N ALA A 13 -24.86 -3.82 -43.79
CA ALA A 13 -24.38 -2.93 -42.76
C ALA A 13 -23.45 -3.69 -41.81
N GLY A 14 -22.15 -3.46 -41.93
CA GLY A 14 -21.13 -3.88 -40.97
C GLY A 14 -21.33 -3.15 -39.65
N LYS A 15 -21.83 -3.85 -38.63
CA LYS A 15 -21.78 -3.36 -37.25
C LYS A 15 -20.33 -3.30 -36.82
N SER A 16 -19.77 -2.09 -36.82
CA SER A 16 -18.44 -1.83 -36.26
C SER A 16 -18.46 -2.09 -34.77
N ASN A 17 -17.59 -3.01 -34.35
CA ASN A 17 -17.33 -3.37 -32.98
C ASN A 17 -16.48 -2.26 -32.32
N ARG A 18 -17.05 -1.09 -32.05
CA ARG A 18 -16.37 0.07 -31.41
C ARG A 18 -16.63 0.21 -29.91
N GLY A 19 -17.14 -0.83 -29.24
CA GLY A 19 -17.57 -0.74 -27.84
C GLY A 19 -16.59 -1.28 -26.78
N ARG A 20 -15.47 -1.91 -27.14
CA ARG A 20 -14.58 -2.58 -26.17
C ARG A 20 -13.23 -1.90 -25.87
N SER A 21 -12.83 -0.88 -26.60
CA SER A 21 -11.54 -0.20 -26.38
C SER A 21 -11.59 0.96 -25.38
N GLY A 22 -12.77 1.44 -25.01
CA GLY A 22 -12.93 2.59 -24.13
C GLY A 22 -12.66 2.30 -22.63
N GLY A 23 -12.97 1.09 -22.15
CA GLY A 23 -12.80 0.73 -20.75
C GLY A 23 -11.34 0.50 -20.35
N MET A 24 -10.58 -0.12 -21.22
CA MET A 24 -9.16 -0.38 -20.97
C MET A 24 -8.32 0.92 -20.97
N ALA A 25 -8.71 1.92 -21.77
CA ALA A 25 -8.08 3.22 -21.82
C ALA A 25 -8.34 4.08 -20.56
N ALA A 26 -9.41 3.81 -19.80
CA ALA A 26 -9.76 4.55 -18.60
C ALA A 26 -8.93 4.17 -17.36
N VAL A 27 -8.42 2.93 -17.30
CA VAL A 27 -7.67 2.38 -16.15
C VAL A 27 -6.15 2.45 -16.35
N MET A 28 -5.69 2.39 -17.61
CA MET A 28 -4.28 2.40 -17.98
C MET A 28 -3.92 3.72 -18.69
N GLU A 29 -2.85 4.35 -18.22
CA GLU A 29 -2.26 5.54 -18.83
C GLU A 29 -0.90 5.15 -19.45
N ALA A 30 -0.67 5.46 -20.72
CA ALA A 30 0.58 5.13 -21.40
C ALA A 30 1.08 3.68 -21.21
N GLY A 31 0.17 2.73 -20.93
CA GLY A 31 0.48 1.31 -20.74
C GLY A 31 0.61 0.84 -19.29
N GLY A 32 0.40 1.70 -18.30
CA GLY A 32 0.44 1.34 -16.87
C GLY A 32 -0.79 1.81 -16.06
N PRO A 33 -0.90 1.40 -14.78
CA PRO A 33 -2.00 1.78 -13.90
C PRO A 33 -2.12 3.31 -13.78
N ARG A 34 -3.34 3.82 -13.93
CA ARG A 34 -3.59 5.26 -13.87
C ARG A 34 -3.32 5.86 -12.50
N ARG A 35 -3.71 5.17 -11.42
CA ARG A 35 -3.40 5.56 -10.04
C ARG A 35 -2.18 4.86 -9.55
N ARG A 36 -1.22 5.64 -9.08
CA ARG A 36 0.08 5.20 -8.54
C ARG A 36 0.29 5.92 -7.22
N LEU A 37 -0.03 5.24 -6.12
CA LEU A 37 0.12 5.77 -4.76
C LEU A 37 1.51 5.45 -4.24
N VAL A 38 2.17 6.41 -3.63
CA VAL A 38 3.41 6.19 -2.88
C VAL A 38 3.04 5.99 -1.41
N HIS A 39 3.38 4.84 -0.86
CA HIS A 39 3.20 4.57 0.56
C HIS A 39 4.32 5.22 1.36
N LEU A 40 3.95 6.14 2.21
CA LEU A 40 4.82 6.75 3.21
C LEU A 40 4.49 6.15 4.57
N ASP A 41 5.33 5.19 4.97
CA ASP A 41 5.29 4.58 6.30
C ASP A 41 6.05 5.47 7.28
N MET A 42 5.32 6.04 8.22
CA MET A 42 5.87 7.02 9.18
C MET A 42 6.36 6.36 10.49
N LYS A 43 6.26 5.04 10.60
CA LYS A 43 6.68 4.30 11.81
C LYS A 43 8.12 4.58 12.18
N GLY A 44 8.38 4.90 13.44
CA GLY A 44 9.71 4.94 14.05
C GLY A 44 10.58 6.11 13.65
N ALA A 45 10.65 6.48 12.38
CA ALA A 45 11.46 7.59 11.87
C ALA A 45 10.69 8.40 10.82
N PRO A 46 9.65 9.14 11.21
CA PRO A 46 8.84 9.91 10.27
C PRO A 46 9.70 10.99 9.62
N PRO A 47 9.60 11.20 8.30
CA PRO A 47 10.24 12.33 7.64
C PRO A 47 9.73 13.65 8.22
N ARG A 48 10.61 14.62 8.42
CA ARG A 48 10.19 15.97 8.85
C ARG A 48 9.21 16.58 7.83
N ALA A 49 8.21 17.31 8.28
CA ALA A 49 7.25 17.98 7.41
C ALA A 49 7.94 18.90 6.39
N SER A 50 9.05 19.57 6.78
CA SER A 50 9.87 20.38 5.86
C SER A 50 10.50 19.55 4.74
N TYR A 51 11.00 18.34 5.05
CA TYR A 51 11.54 17.43 4.03
C TYR A 51 10.45 16.92 3.09
N LEU A 52 9.27 16.59 3.61
CA LEU A 52 8.14 16.21 2.77
C LEU A 52 7.76 17.32 1.81
N SER A 53 7.87 18.58 2.23
CA SER A 53 7.65 19.75 1.36
C SER A 53 8.55 19.78 0.12
N GLU A 54 9.78 19.33 0.27
CA GLU A 54 10.76 19.26 -0.81
C GLU A 54 10.56 18.00 -1.69
N VAL A 55 10.13 16.89 -1.10
CA VAL A 55 9.99 15.60 -1.77
C VAL A 55 8.69 15.49 -2.56
N LEU A 56 7.56 16.02 -2.07
CA LEU A 56 6.26 15.87 -2.72
C LEU A 56 6.24 16.37 -4.20
N PRO A 57 6.84 17.51 -4.56
CA PRO A 57 6.97 17.92 -5.96
C PRO A 57 7.77 16.91 -6.80
N LEU A 58 8.83 16.32 -6.24
CA LEU A 58 9.62 15.30 -6.92
C LEU A 58 8.78 14.04 -7.15
N LEU A 59 8.02 13.56 -6.15
CA LEU A 59 7.14 12.39 -6.30
C LEU A 59 6.14 12.62 -7.45
N ARG A 60 5.56 13.81 -7.54
CA ARG A 60 4.66 14.17 -8.63
C ARG A 60 5.37 14.14 -9.99
N ALA A 61 6.56 14.71 -10.08
CA ALA A 61 7.37 14.72 -11.30
C ALA A 61 7.75 13.30 -11.74
N LEU A 62 8.04 12.41 -10.79
CA LEU A 62 8.33 11.00 -11.02
C LEU A 62 7.12 10.20 -11.49
N GLY A 63 5.90 10.72 -11.33
CA GLY A 63 4.69 10.10 -11.84
C GLY A 63 3.75 9.54 -10.75
N ALA A 64 3.98 9.85 -9.48
CA ALA A 64 3.00 9.59 -8.43
C ALA A 64 1.70 10.37 -8.70
N THR A 65 0.56 9.75 -8.41
CA THR A 65 -0.76 10.37 -8.49
C THR A 65 -1.39 10.57 -7.12
N GLY A 66 -0.82 9.97 -6.10
CA GLY A 66 -1.30 10.08 -4.74
C GLY A 66 -0.34 9.47 -3.72
N LEU A 67 -0.76 9.53 -2.47
CA LEU A 67 -0.04 9.03 -1.31
C LEU A 67 -0.93 8.05 -0.54
N LEU A 68 -0.34 6.97 -0.03
CA LEU A 68 -0.89 6.14 1.03
C LEU A 68 -0.12 6.49 2.31
N LEU A 69 -0.79 7.11 3.29
CA LEU A 69 -0.12 7.62 4.50
C LEU A 69 -0.43 6.73 5.70
N GLU A 70 0.58 6.08 6.23
CA GLU A 70 0.48 5.25 7.44
C GLU A 70 1.24 5.90 8.59
N TYR A 71 0.52 6.34 9.61
CA TYR A 71 1.09 7.12 10.70
C TYR A 71 1.46 6.29 11.93
N GLU A 72 0.62 5.31 12.30
CA GLU A 72 0.65 4.64 13.60
C GLU A 72 0.74 5.65 14.77
N ASP A 73 1.73 5.50 15.65
CA ASP A 73 1.96 6.37 16.82
C ASP A 73 2.52 7.76 16.46
N THR A 74 2.84 8.02 15.19
CA THR A 74 3.26 9.36 14.74
C THR A 74 2.09 10.28 14.39
N PHE A 75 0.85 9.77 14.40
CA PHE A 75 -0.34 10.61 14.29
C PHE A 75 -0.56 11.40 15.59
N PRO A 76 -0.99 12.67 15.54
CA PRO A 76 -1.23 13.50 16.72
C PRO A 76 -2.53 13.14 17.46
N TYR A 77 -2.66 11.89 17.92
CA TYR A 77 -3.78 11.46 18.72
C TYR A 77 -3.97 12.35 19.96
N ALA A 78 -5.21 12.59 20.35
CA ALA A 78 -5.56 13.49 21.42
C ALA A 78 -6.66 12.92 22.35
N GLY A 79 -6.90 13.57 23.48
CA GLY A 79 -7.89 13.16 24.47
C GLY A 79 -7.63 11.74 25.00
N PRO A 80 -8.60 10.84 25.00
CA PRO A 80 -8.40 9.47 25.49
C PRO A 80 -7.36 8.66 24.72
N LEU A 81 -7.02 9.07 23.48
CA LEU A 81 -6.04 8.42 22.64
C LEU A 81 -4.64 9.06 22.72
N GLU A 82 -4.43 10.10 23.55
CA GLU A 82 -3.14 10.75 23.73
C GLU A 82 -2.01 9.77 24.08
N PRO A 83 -2.20 8.71 24.89
CA PRO A 83 -1.17 7.74 25.19
C PRO A 83 -0.60 7.02 23.95
N LEU A 84 -1.32 6.96 22.84
CA LEU A 84 -0.85 6.35 21.59
C LEU A 84 0.23 7.17 20.88
N ARG A 85 0.30 8.47 21.18
CA ARG A 85 1.16 9.41 20.48
C ARG A 85 2.62 9.26 20.91
N ALA A 86 3.51 8.99 19.95
CA ALA A 86 4.94 9.01 20.17
C ALA A 86 5.45 10.44 20.53
N PRO A 87 6.54 10.57 21.30
CA PRO A 87 7.12 11.89 21.62
C PRO A 87 7.50 12.72 20.39
N HIS A 88 7.80 12.07 19.28
CA HIS A 88 8.17 12.69 18.00
C HIS A 88 7.06 12.67 16.97
N ALA A 89 5.82 12.45 17.38
CA ALA A 89 4.65 12.50 16.50
C ALA A 89 4.49 13.89 15.87
N TYR A 90 3.90 13.92 14.69
CA TYR A 90 3.54 15.18 14.05
C TYR A 90 2.53 15.96 14.90
N SER A 91 2.62 17.27 14.85
CA SER A 91 1.56 18.13 15.33
C SER A 91 0.38 18.17 14.32
N PRO A 92 -0.83 18.51 14.75
CA PRO A 92 -1.95 18.70 13.82
C PRO A 92 -1.66 19.76 12.73
N ALA A 93 -0.84 20.75 13.03
CA ALA A 93 -0.43 21.77 12.06
C ALA A 93 0.50 21.19 10.98
N GLU A 94 1.45 20.34 11.36
CA GLU A 94 2.35 19.66 10.41
C GLU A 94 1.58 18.71 9.50
N VAL A 95 0.64 17.92 10.05
CA VAL A 95 -0.22 17.04 9.23
C VAL A 95 -0.99 17.88 8.21
N ARG A 96 -1.66 18.96 8.64
CA ARG A 96 -2.38 19.84 7.71
C ARG A 96 -1.47 20.47 6.65
N ALA A 97 -0.25 20.86 7.01
CA ALA A 97 0.71 21.43 6.06
C ALA A 97 1.11 20.40 5.00
N VAL A 98 1.39 19.15 5.39
CA VAL A 98 1.72 18.05 4.46
C VAL A 98 0.54 17.78 3.53
N LEU A 99 -0.68 17.69 4.06
CA LEU A 99 -1.89 17.44 3.27
C LEU A 99 -2.18 18.58 2.29
N SER A 100 -2.02 19.82 2.72
CA SER A 100 -2.17 21.01 1.86
C SER A 100 -1.16 20.99 0.71
N GLN A 101 0.08 20.63 0.98
CA GLN A 101 1.12 20.53 -0.05
C GLN A 101 0.88 19.36 -1.00
N ALA A 102 0.45 18.19 -0.50
CA ALA A 102 0.05 17.09 -1.36
C ALA A 102 -1.08 17.52 -2.32
N GLY A 103 -2.09 18.20 -1.80
CA GLY A 103 -3.18 18.78 -2.61
C GLY A 103 -2.69 19.78 -3.64
N ALA A 104 -1.77 20.67 -3.28
CA ALA A 104 -1.17 21.64 -4.21
C ALA A 104 -0.39 20.97 -5.36
N GLN A 105 0.17 19.76 -5.12
CA GLN A 105 0.79 18.95 -6.17
C GLN A 105 -0.21 18.07 -6.95
N GLY A 106 -1.50 18.13 -6.63
CA GLY A 106 -2.51 17.27 -7.23
C GLY A 106 -2.36 15.79 -6.87
N LEU A 107 -1.81 15.50 -5.68
CA LEU A 107 -1.69 14.16 -5.14
C LEU A 107 -2.94 13.82 -4.32
N GLU A 108 -3.64 12.75 -4.69
CA GLU A 108 -4.71 12.17 -3.86
C GLU A 108 -4.10 11.59 -2.59
N VAL A 109 -4.81 11.66 -1.46
CA VAL A 109 -4.32 11.11 -0.19
C VAL A 109 -5.28 10.03 0.30
N VAL A 110 -4.72 8.88 0.66
CA VAL A 110 -5.39 7.77 1.33
C VAL A 110 -4.71 7.55 2.67
N PRO A 111 -5.33 7.87 3.79
CA PRO A 111 -4.79 7.51 5.10
C PRO A 111 -5.00 6.03 5.37
N LEU A 112 -4.03 5.40 6.06
CA LEU A 112 -4.08 4.05 6.54
C LEU A 112 -4.01 4.03 8.06
N VAL A 113 -4.97 3.34 8.68
CA VAL A 113 -5.00 3.04 10.11
C VAL A 113 -5.16 1.55 10.29
N GLN A 114 -4.25 0.93 11.02
CA GLN A 114 -4.40 -0.46 11.44
C GLN A 114 -5.55 -0.59 12.43
N THR A 115 -6.44 -1.56 12.19
CA THR A 115 -7.67 -1.73 12.96
C THR A 115 -7.91 -3.14 13.47
N PHE A 116 -6.98 -4.08 13.22
CA PHE A 116 -7.12 -5.49 13.61
C PHE A 116 -5.79 -6.14 13.97
N GLY A 117 -4.93 -6.48 13.00
CA GLY A 117 -3.52 -6.83 13.20
C GLY A 117 -2.63 -5.59 13.28
N HIS A 118 -1.34 -5.76 13.55
CA HIS A 118 -0.36 -4.68 13.67
C HIS A 118 -0.76 -3.58 14.67
N MET A 119 -1.48 -3.96 15.73
CA MET A 119 -1.97 -3.04 16.75
C MET A 119 -0.97 -2.79 17.89
N GLU A 120 0.29 -3.16 17.73
CA GLU A 120 1.35 -3.02 18.74
C GLU A 120 1.49 -1.58 19.24
N PHE A 121 1.35 -0.61 18.33
CA PHE A 121 1.44 0.82 18.69
C PHE A 121 0.34 1.28 19.66
N VAL A 122 -0.78 0.55 19.72
CA VAL A 122 -1.89 0.73 20.66
C VAL A 122 -1.74 -0.21 21.85
N LEU A 123 -1.65 -1.51 21.57
CA LEU A 123 -1.80 -2.58 22.56
C LEU A 123 -0.56 -2.75 23.45
N LYS A 124 0.57 -2.10 23.15
CA LYS A 124 1.73 -2.00 24.05
C LYS A 124 1.45 -1.19 25.32
N HIS A 125 0.47 -0.28 25.28
CA HIS A 125 0.12 0.59 26.40
C HIS A 125 -0.77 -0.16 27.41
N LYS A 126 -0.53 0.08 28.70
CA LYS A 126 -1.24 -0.58 29.80
C LYS A 126 -2.74 -0.32 29.76
N GLU A 127 -3.12 0.88 29.38
CA GLU A 127 -4.50 1.34 29.27
C GLU A 127 -5.31 0.50 28.25
N PHE A 128 -4.66 -0.03 27.23
CA PHE A 128 -5.28 -0.77 26.14
C PHE A 128 -4.91 -2.27 26.14
N ALA A 129 -4.02 -2.71 27.04
CA ALA A 129 -3.53 -4.10 27.05
C ALA A 129 -4.64 -5.15 27.26
N HIS A 130 -5.74 -4.77 27.92
CA HIS A 130 -6.92 -5.63 28.11
C HIS A 130 -7.68 -5.90 26.80
N LEU A 131 -7.42 -5.13 25.73
CA LEU A 131 -8.06 -5.28 24.43
C LEU A 131 -7.29 -6.24 23.50
N ARG A 132 -6.18 -6.83 23.95
CA ARG A 132 -5.44 -7.82 23.18
C ARG A 132 -6.27 -9.07 22.95
N GLU A 133 -6.20 -9.65 21.77
CA GLU A 133 -6.76 -10.97 21.49
C GLU A 133 -6.08 -12.02 22.37
N VAL A 134 -4.75 -12.04 22.41
CA VAL A 134 -3.96 -12.88 23.30
C VAL A 134 -3.20 -12.00 24.29
N LYS A 135 -3.41 -12.25 25.57
CA LYS A 135 -2.92 -11.41 26.68
C LYS A 135 -1.46 -11.01 26.59
N VAL A 136 -0.59 -11.91 26.11
CA VAL A 136 0.87 -11.69 26.03
C VAL A 136 1.34 -11.12 24.70
N PHE A 137 0.49 -11.09 23.67
CA PHE A 137 0.85 -10.61 22.33
C PHE A 137 0.08 -9.35 21.98
N PRO A 138 0.76 -8.21 21.78
CA PRO A 138 0.08 -6.96 21.49
C PRO A 138 -0.25 -6.76 19.99
N ASN A 139 -0.16 -7.81 19.15
CA ASN A 139 -0.36 -7.71 17.71
C ASN A 139 -1.83 -7.52 17.33
N ALA A 140 -2.71 -8.39 17.86
CA ALA A 140 -4.10 -8.45 17.42
C ALA A 140 -5.07 -7.89 18.45
N LEU A 141 -6.05 -7.14 17.95
CA LEU A 141 -7.16 -6.59 18.72
C LEU A 141 -8.23 -7.67 18.95
N ASN A 142 -8.78 -7.76 20.17
CA ASN A 142 -9.89 -8.66 20.49
C ASN A 142 -11.19 -8.16 19.83
N PRO A 143 -11.76 -8.89 18.86
CA PRO A 143 -12.92 -8.42 18.08
C PRO A 143 -14.24 -8.50 18.85
N HIS A 144 -14.29 -9.19 20.01
CA HIS A 144 -15.51 -9.40 20.80
C HIS A 144 -15.79 -8.29 21.77
N ARG A 145 -14.80 -7.45 22.12
CA ARG A 145 -14.96 -6.36 23.09
C ARG A 145 -15.55 -5.12 22.45
N GLU A 146 -16.54 -4.55 23.10
CA GLU A 146 -17.14 -3.30 22.64
C GLU A 146 -16.14 -2.13 22.69
N GLU A 147 -15.27 -2.13 23.70
CA GLU A 147 -14.20 -1.13 23.83
C GLU A 147 -13.20 -1.19 22.67
N SER A 148 -12.93 -2.38 22.11
CA SER A 148 -12.12 -2.52 20.91
C SER A 148 -12.72 -1.78 19.71
N ARG A 149 -14.04 -1.91 19.54
CA ARG A 149 -14.77 -1.20 18.48
C ARG A 149 -14.81 0.30 18.72
N ALA A 150 -15.00 0.71 19.98
CA ALA A 150 -14.99 2.12 20.35
C ALA A 150 -13.61 2.75 20.11
N LEU A 151 -12.54 2.04 20.44
CA LEU A 151 -11.16 2.45 20.17
C LEU A 151 -10.91 2.66 18.66
N VAL A 152 -11.25 1.67 17.84
CA VAL A 152 -11.08 1.75 16.38
C VAL A 152 -11.86 2.94 15.80
N LYS A 153 -13.12 3.12 16.22
CA LYS A 153 -13.94 4.27 15.79
C LYS A 153 -13.29 5.60 16.15
N ALA A 154 -12.80 5.73 17.39
CA ALA A 154 -12.15 6.96 17.85
C ALA A 154 -10.86 7.25 17.07
N MET A 155 -10.06 6.23 16.73
CA MET A 155 -8.86 6.39 15.91
C MET A 155 -9.22 6.85 14.49
N VAL A 156 -10.18 6.19 13.85
CA VAL A 156 -10.69 6.56 12.52
C VAL A 156 -11.20 7.99 12.52
N ASP A 157 -12.03 8.37 13.48
CA ASP A 157 -12.63 9.71 13.55
C ASP A 157 -11.57 10.81 13.70
N GLN A 158 -10.52 10.58 14.52
CA GLN A 158 -9.46 11.56 14.67
C GLN A 158 -8.63 11.73 13.38
N VAL A 159 -8.36 10.64 12.68
CA VAL A 159 -7.66 10.71 11.39
C VAL A 159 -8.55 11.39 10.35
N MET A 160 -9.82 11.04 10.25
CA MET A 160 -10.77 11.65 9.33
C MET A 160 -10.95 13.15 9.59
N ALA A 161 -10.91 13.59 10.83
CA ALA A 161 -11.03 15.01 11.20
C ALA A 161 -9.92 15.90 10.63
N LEU A 162 -8.70 15.34 10.41
CA LEU A 162 -7.59 16.05 9.77
C LEU A 162 -7.54 15.88 8.26
N HIS A 163 -8.10 14.77 7.71
CA HIS A 163 -8.07 14.44 6.30
C HIS A 163 -9.42 14.78 5.65
N GLN A 164 -9.47 15.89 4.93
CA GLN A 164 -10.69 16.34 4.26
C GLN A 164 -10.77 15.81 2.82
N HIS A 165 -12.00 15.62 2.32
CA HIS A 165 -12.28 15.26 0.92
C HIS A 165 -11.69 13.93 0.46
N LEU A 166 -11.63 12.93 1.35
CA LEU A 166 -11.16 11.59 1.04
C LEU A 166 -12.16 10.85 0.14
N LYS A 167 -11.62 10.05 -0.78
CA LYS A 167 -12.35 9.03 -1.55
C LYS A 167 -12.17 7.65 -0.96
N TRP A 168 -11.02 7.39 -0.35
CA TRP A 168 -10.64 6.10 0.23
C TRP A 168 -10.04 6.27 1.61
N PHE A 169 -10.23 5.25 2.43
CA PHE A 169 -9.61 5.10 3.73
C PHE A 169 -9.15 3.65 3.89
N HIS A 170 -7.88 3.41 4.15
CA HIS A 170 -7.35 2.07 4.32
C HIS A 170 -7.45 1.65 5.78
N ILE A 171 -8.16 0.55 6.04
CA ILE A 171 -8.43 0.04 7.40
C ILE A 171 -7.42 -1.02 7.88
N GLY A 172 -6.37 -1.32 7.09
CA GLY A 172 -5.37 -2.32 7.41
C GLY A 172 -5.93 -3.74 7.38
N CYS A 173 -6.01 -4.38 8.54
CA CYS A 173 -6.55 -5.72 8.77
C CYS A 173 -5.70 -6.87 8.22
N ASP A 174 -4.42 -6.65 7.96
CA ASP A 174 -3.45 -7.66 7.56
C ASP A 174 -2.85 -8.40 8.75
N GLU A 175 -2.32 -9.58 8.47
CA GLU A 175 -1.44 -10.39 9.35
C GLU A 175 -1.95 -10.54 10.79
N VAL A 176 -3.23 -10.91 10.95
CA VAL A 176 -3.84 -11.15 12.25
C VAL A 176 -3.48 -12.56 12.74
N TYR A 177 -2.22 -12.73 13.16
CA TYR A 177 -1.62 -14.05 13.44
C TYR A 177 -2.28 -14.84 14.56
N SER A 178 -2.78 -14.16 15.60
CA SER A 178 -3.35 -14.80 16.81
C SER A 178 -4.87 -14.82 16.80
N LEU A 179 -5.51 -14.68 15.64
CA LEU A 179 -6.96 -14.64 15.54
C LEU A 179 -7.57 -15.99 15.97
N GLY A 180 -8.54 -15.91 16.86
CA GLY A 180 -9.22 -17.10 17.38
C GLY A 180 -8.55 -17.74 18.60
N GLU A 181 -7.41 -17.21 19.07
CA GLU A 181 -6.67 -17.78 20.21
C GLU A 181 -7.05 -17.16 21.57
N GLY A 182 -7.78 -16.05 21.59
CA GLY A 182 -8.32 -15.47 22.82
C GLY A 182 -9.46 -16.28 23.43
N GLU A 183 -9.72 -16.09 24.72
CA GLU A 183 -10.75 -16.86 25.42
C GLU A 183 -12.16 -16.62 24.85
N GLU A 184 -12.50 -15.37 24.56
CA GLU A 184 -13.80 -15.02 23.98
C GLU A 184 -13.93 -15.58 22.56
N SER A 185 -12.86 -15.53 21.77
CA SER A 185 -12.81 -16.09 20.42
C SER A 185 -12.93 -17.61 20.43
N LYS A 186 -12.25 -18.32 21.35
CA LYS A 186 -12.39 -19.77 21.51
C LYS A 186 -13.81 -20.16 21.87
N GLN A 187 -14.45 -19.46 22.80
CA GLN A 187 -15.84 -19.70 23.17
C GLN A 187 -16.79 -19.46 21.98
N TRP A 188 -16.55 -18.41 21.21
CA TRP A 188 -17.34 -18.13 20.02
C TRP A 188 -17.15 -19.19 18.93
N LEU A 189 -15.92 -19.69 18.74
CA LEU A 189 -15.59 -20.73 17.76
C LEU A 189 -16.20 -22.12 18.12
N GLN A 190 -16.54 -22.35 19.39
CA GLN A 190 -17.23 -23.59 19.81
C GLN A 190 -18.70 -23.62 19.35
N GLN A 191 -19.29 -22.51 18.98
CA GLN A 191 -20.66 -22.45 18.49
C GLN A 191 -20.74 -22.99 17.05
N GLN A 192 -21.80 -23.76 16.77
CA GLN A 192 -21.98 -24.38 15.46
C GLN A 192 -21.98 -23.36 14.32
N GLY A 193 -21.20 -23.61 13.29
CA GLY A 193 -21.14 -22.79 12.09
C GLY A 193 -20.18 -21.58 12.18
N ASN A 194 -19.52 -21.37 13.33
CA ASN A 194 -18.49 -20.34 13.48
C ASN A 194 -17.11 -20.87 13.06
N THR A 195 -16.34 -20.05 12.37
CA THR A 195 -14.98 -20.36 11.89
C THR A 195 -14.07 -19.14 12.05
N PRO A 196 -12.73 -19.30 12.06
CA PRO A 196 -11.80 -18.18 12.10
C PRO A 196 -12.00 -17.20 10.93
N GLU A 197 -12.34 -17.70 9.73
CA GLU A 197 -12.62 -16.88 8.55
C GLU A 197 -13.84 -16.00 8.79
N LYS A 198 -14.92 -16.56 9.36
CA LYS A 198 -16.13 -15.77 9.70
C LYS A 198 -15.85 -14.75 10.80
N LEU A 199 -14.98 -15.08 11.75
CA LEU A 199 -14.55 -14.14 12.79
C LEU A 199 -13.81 -12.95 12.16
N CYS A 200 -12.85 -13.23 11.28
CA CYS A 200 -12.13 -12.21 10.53
C CYS A 200 -13.08 -11.30 9.75
N LEU A 201 -13.95 -11.90 8.94
CA LEU A 201 -14.92 -11.18 8.11
C LEU A 201 -15.89 -10.33 8.93
N SER A 202 -16.30 -10.82 10.11
CA SER A 202 -17.21 -10.08 10.99
C SER A 202 -16.58 -8.79 11.52
N HIS A 203 -15.30 -8.83 11.87
CA HIS A 203 -14.56 -7.64 12.33
C HIS A 203 -14.33 -6.65 11.17
N ILE A 204 -13.83 -7.12 10.03
CA ILE A 204 -13.64 -6.29 8.83
C ILE A 204 -14.96 -5.61 8.45
N LYS A 205 -16.06 -6.37 8.43
CA LYS A 205 -17.39 -5.85 8.14
C LYS A 205 -17.82 -4.76 9.13
N ALA A 206 -17.58 -4.97 10.41
CA ALA A 206 -17.95 -3.99 11.44
C ALA A 206 -17.18 -2.67 11.26
N VAL A 207 -15.89 -2.72 11.02
CA VAL A 207 -15.05 -1.53 10.78
C VAL A 207 -15.43 -0.85 9.46
N ALA A 208 -15.54 -1.61 8.38
CA ALA A 208 -15.89 -1.08 7.06
C ALA A 208 -17.29 -0.46 7.04
N SER A 209 -18.28 -1.09 7.70
CA SER A 209 -19.63 -0.53 7.85
C SER A 209 -19.63 0.77 8.62
N TYR A 210 -18.82 0.87 9.67
CA TYR A 210 -18.67 2.13 10.40
C TYR A 210 -18.13 3.25 9.50
N VAL A 211 -17.05 3.01 8.77
CA VAL A 211 -16.50 4.00 7.84
C VAL A 211 -17.51 4.39 6.78
N ALA A 212 -18.14 3.42 6.11
CA ALA A 212 -19.10 3.68 5.04
C ALA A 212 -20.36 4.43 5.52
N SER A 213 -20.84 4.16 6.74
CA SER A 213 -22.03 4.82 7.30
C SER A 213 -21.72 6.21 7.85
N SER A 214 -20.58 6.39 8.51
CA SER A 214 -20.19 7.68 9.10
C SER A 214 -19.63 8.65 8.05
N TYR A 215 -19.02 8.12 6.98
CA TYR A 215 -18.37 8.88 5.91
C TYR A 215 -18.80 8.35 4.53
N PRO A 216 -20.04 8.62 4.08
CA PRO A 216 -20.64 7.96 2.90
C PRO A 216 -19.90 8.19 1.57
N ALA A 217 -19.05 9.23 1.49
CA ALA A 217 -18.22 9.51 0.32
C ALA A 217 -16.91 8.71 0.29
N VAL A 218 -16.61 7.93 1.34
CA VAL A 218 -15.34 7.24 1.53
C VAL A 218 -15.52 5.74 1.37
N THR A 219 -14.73 5.14 0.50
CA THR A 219 -14.69 3.69 0.33
C THR A 219 -13.55 3.10 1.15
N PRO A 220 -13.81 2.12 2.04
CA PRO A 220 -12.75 1.42 2.76
C PRO A 220 -11.89 0.56 1.84
N ILE A 221 -10.57 0.57 2.08
CA ILE A 221 -9.62 -0.38 1.50
C ILE A 221 -9.13 -1.30 2.61
N VAL A 222 -8.87 -2.56 2.31
CA VAL A 222 -8.34 -3.56 3.24
C VAL A 222 -7.20 -4.34 2.58
N TRP A 223 -6.15 -4.71 3.33
CA TRP A 223 -5.18 -5.68 2.84
C TRP A 223 -5.84 -7.04 2.62
N ASP A 224 -5.47 -7.75 1.58
CA ASP A 224 -6.20 -8.93 1.13
C ASP A 224 -5.75 -10.27 1.74
N ASP A 225 -4.59 -10.33 2.39
CA ASP A 225 -3.99 -11.58 2.85
C ASP A 225 -4.92 -12.41 3.74
N MET A 226 -5.70 -11.75 4.60
CA MET A 226 -6.70 -12.43 5.42
C MET A 226 -7.94 -12.89 4.62
N LEU A 227 -8.11 -12.44 3.39
CA LEU A 227 -9.25 -12.79 2.53
C LEU A 227 -8.90 -13.86 1.50
N ARG A 228 -7.65 -13.92 1.03
CA ARG A 228 -7.24 -14.74 -0.12
C ARG A 228 -7.44 -16.24 0.07
N GLY A 229 -7.35 -16.72 1.31
CA GLY A 229 -7.58 -18.13 1.69
C GLY A 229 -9.04 -18.52 1.92
N ILE A 230 -9.97 -17.56 2.04
CA ILE A 230 -11.37 -17.82 2.34
C ILE A 230 -12.09 -18.35 1.10
N SER A 231 -13.02 -19.30 1.27
CA SER A 231 -13.82 -19.84 0.16
C SER A 231 -14.69 -18.76 -0.51
N GLU A 232 -14.95 -18.91 -1.81
CA GLU A 232 -15.79 -17.97 -2.56
C GLU A 232 -17.18 -17.82 -1.94
N GLU A 233 -17.79 -18.92 -1.52
CA GLU A 233 -19.10 -18.95 -0.87
C GLU A 233 -19.09 -18.11 0.42
N THR A 234 -18.18 -18.42 1.37
CA THR A 234 -18.08 -17.71 2.65
C THR A 234 -17.81 -16.23 2.44
N LEU A 235 -16.93 -15.89 1.49
CA LEU A 235 -16.57 -14.52 1.21
C LEU A 235 -17.74 -13.73 0.59
N ALA A 236 -18.43 -14.31 -0.39
CA ALA A 236 -19.58 -13.68 -1.04
C ALA A 236 -20.75 -13.46 -0.07
N GLU A 237 -21.03 -14.42 0.81
CA GLU A 237 -22.13 -14.33 1.79
C GLU A 237 -21.84 -13.37 2.94
N SER A 238 -20.57 -13.03 3.19
CA SER A 238 -20.18 -12.17 4.30
C SER A 238 -20.73 -10.74 4.24
N GLY A 239 -21.00 -10.24 3.04
CA GLY A 239 -21.33 -8.85 2.77
C GLY A 239 -20.11 -7.90 2.77
N VAL A 240 -18.89 -8.42 2.96
CA VAL A 240 -17.63 -7.65 2.89
C VAL A 240 -17.35 -7.15 1.46
N PRO A 241 -17.58 -7.95 0.38
CA PRO A 241 -17.31 -7.50 -0.97
C PRO A 241 -18.02 -6.21 -1.40
N GLN A 242 -19.19 -5.93 -0.81
CA GLN A 242 -19.97 -4.72 -1.10
C GLN A 242 -19.48 -3.48 -0.34
N LEU A 243 -18.62 -3.66 0.66
CA LEU A 243 -18.18 -2.60 1.57
C LEU A 243 -16.75 -2.14 1.32
N VAL A 244 -15.86 -3.03 0.87
CA VAL A 244 -14.42 -2.75 0.79
C VAL A 244 -13.84 -3.03 -0.59
N GLN A 245 -12.70 -2.41 -0.86
CA GLN A 245 -11.83 -2.75 -1.98
C GLN A 245 -10.58 -3.46 -1.44
N PRO A 246 -10.29 -4.72 -1.81
CA PRO A 246 -9.09 -5.40 -1.36
C PRO A 246 -7.85 -4.84 -2.06
N MET A 247 -6.77 -4.67 -1.31
CA MET A 247 -5.44 -4.33 -1.82
C MET A 247 -4.57 -5.58 -1.79
N ILE A 248 -4.30 -6.13 -2.97
CA ILE A 248 -3.56 -7.37 -3.18
C ILE A 248 -2.07 -7.05 -3.16
N TRP A 249 -1.35 -7.56 -2.17
CA TRP A 249 0.07 -7.31 -2.03
C TRP A 249 0.92 -8.54 -2.34
N ASP A 250 2.04 -8.30 -3.02
CA ASP A 250 3.13 -9.24 -3.22
C ASP A 250 4.39 -8.48 -3.63
N TYR A 251 5.51 -8.73 -2.95
CA TYR A 251 6.75 -7.99 -3.12
C TYR A 251 7.86 -8.82 -3.78
N ALA A 252 7.56 -10.07 -4.16
CA ALA A 252 8.51 -10.93 -4.83
C ALA A 252 8.91 -10.39 -6.21
N ALA A 253 10.19 -10.51 -6.57
CA ALA A 253 10.68 -10.12 -7.89
C ALA A 253 10.13 -11.02 -9.02
N ASP A 254 9.75 -12.24 -8.67
CA ASP A 254 9.27 -13.32 -9.53
C ASP A 254 7.84 -13.75 -9.14
N LEU A 255 7.01 -12.83 -8.64
CA LEU A 255 5.64 -13.15 -8.27
C LEU A 255 4.91 -13.94 -9.38
N ASP A 256 4.06 -14.87 -8.98
CA ASP A 256 3.28 -15.69 -9.90
C ASP A 256 2.11 -14.89 -10.49
N VAL A 257 2.25 -14.55 -11.77
CA VAL A 257 1.26 -13.75 -12.50
C VAL A 257 -0.07 -14.49 -12.63
N GLU A 258 -0.03 -15.80 -12.90
CA GLU A 258 -1.25 -16.62 -13.11
C GLU A 258 -2.01 -16.75 -11.79
N GLU A 259 -1.32 -17.01 -10.68
CA GLU A 259 -1.92 -17.05 -9.34
C GLU A 259 -2.64 -15.74 -9.01
N LYS A 260 -2.00 -14.59 -9.28
CA LYS A 260 -2.60 -13.29 -9.02
C LYS A 260 -3.82 -13.01 -9.89
N VAL A 261 -3.78 -13.39 -11.16
CA VAL A 261 -4.94 -13.28 -12.06
C VAL A 261 -6.11 -14.13 -11.56
N HIS A 262 -5.87 -15.38 -11.18
CA HIS A 262 -6.90 -16.25 -10.60
C HIS A 262 -7.49 -15.69 -9.31
N LEU A 263 -6.65 -15.09 -8.45
CA LEU A 263 -7.11 -14.44 -7.21
C LEU A 263 -8.02 -13.23 -7.52
N ILE A 264 -7.66 -12.42 -8.51
CA ILE A 264 -8.46 -11.27 -8.95
C ILE A 264 -9.79 -11.73 -9.53
N GLU A 265 -9.79 -12.79 -10.34
CA GLU A 265 -11.02 -13.39 -10.87
C GLU A 265 -11.92 -13.94 -9.76
N LYS A 266 -11.31 -14.59 -8.74
CA LYS A 266 -12.03 -15.01 -7.54
C LYS A 266 -12.71 -13.83 -6.85
N TYR A 267 -12.00 -12.75 -6.60
CA TYR A 267 -12.57 -11.57 -5.96
C TYR A 267 -13.70 -10.95 -6.79
N HIS A 268 -13.54 -10.90 -8.10
CA HIS A 268 -14.61 -10.46 -8.99
C HIS A 268 -15.86 -11.32 -8.89
N ARG A 269 -15.71 -12.67 -8.87
CA ARG A 269 -16.85 -13.61 -8.69
C ARG A 269 -17.50 -13.46 -7.31
N CYS A 270 -16.74 -13.13 -6.27
CA CYS A 270 -17.28 -12.87 -4.92
C CYS A 270 -18.03 -11.53 -4.81
N GLY A 271 -17.99 -10.67 -5.83
CA GLY A 271 -18.74 -9.41 -5.86
C GLY A 271 -17.92 -8.17 -5.50
N PHE A 272 -16.59 -8.25 -5.37
CA PHE A 272 -15.76 -7.05 -5.27
C PHE A 272 -15.80 -6.26 -6.57
N SER A 273 -16.14 -4.98 -6.49
CA SER A 273 -16.26 -4.12 -7.67
C SER A 273 -14.90 -3.63 -8.18
N LYS A 274 -13.95 -3.45 -7.29
CA LYS A 274 -12.60 -2.95 -7.56
C LYS A 274 -11.59 -3.64 -6.67
N VAL A 275 -10.35 -3.75 -7.16
CA VAL A 275 -9.18 -4.17 -6.39
C VAL A 275 -8.05 -3.18 -6.57
N TRP A 276 -7.16 -3.12 -5.60
CA TRP A 276 -5.88 -2.42 -5.67
C TRP A 276 -4.75 -3.43 -5.73
N PHE A 277 -3.63 -3.04 -6.31
CA PHE A 277 -2.37 -3.77 -6.18
C PHE A 277 -1.46 -3.06 -5.20
N ALA A 278 -0.57 -3.83 -4.57
CA ALA A 278 0.51 -3.29 -3.78
C ALA A 278 1.83 -3.98 -4.13
N SER A 279 2.75 -3.19 -4.66
CA SER A 279 4.16 -3.50 -4.88
C SER A 279 5.01 -2.88 -3.78
N ALA A 280 6.33 -2.99 -3.87
CA ALA A 280 7.22 -2.28 -2.96
C ALA A 280 8.34 -1.57 -3.73
N PHE A 281 8.86 -0.46 -3.14
CA PHE A 281 10.07 0.20 -3.60
C PHE A 281 11.19 0.17 -2.56
N LYS A 282 10.88 -0.21 -1.30
CA LYS A 282 11.82 -0.42 -0.19
C LYS A 282 11.15 -1.22 0.93
N GLY A 283 11.94 -1.69 1.88
CA GLY A 283 11.46 -2.31 3.12
C GLY A 283 10.83 -3.69 2.94
N ALA A 284 11.11 -4.39 1.85
CA ALA A 284 10.54 -5.70 1.51
C ALA A 284 11.57 -6.76 1.12
N THR A 285 12.86 -6.52 1.37
CA THR A 285 13.95 -7.45 1.02
C THR A 285 14.78 -7.93 2.21
N GLY A 286 14.39 -7.52 3.42
CA GLY A 286 15.03 -7.93 4.67
C GLY A 286 14.65 -6.99 5.81
N VAL A 287 14.57 -7.53 7.02
CA VAL A 287 14.10 -6.79 8.23
C VAL A 287 15.04 -5.70 8.69
N ASN A 288 16.30 -5.71 8.25
CA ASN A 288 17.36 -4.76 8.63
C ASN A 288 18.13 -4.24 7.42
N GLN A 289 17.55 -4.29 6.25
CA GLN A 289 18.17 -3.80 5.02
C GLN A 289 18.39 -2.29 5.11
N SER A 290 19.61 -1.80 4.85
CA SER A 290 19.95 -0.38 4.91
C SER A 290 20.04 0.30 3.55
N LEU A 291 20.37 -0.47 2.49
CA LEU A 291 20.46 -0.02 1.10
C LEU A 291 19.44 -0.77 0.25
N THR A 292 18.88 -0.09 -0.74
CA THR A 292 17.75 -0.60 -1.51
C THR A 292 18.20 -1.46 -2.70
N LEU A 293 17.58 -2.64 -2.84
CA LEU A 293 17.75 -3.54 -3.99
C LEU A 293 16.87 -3.08 -5.16
N ILE A 294 17.31 -2.08 -5.93
CA ILE A 294 16.51 -1.45 -6.98
C ILE A 294 16.02 -2.47 -8.02
N GLY A 295 16.89 -3.37 -8.48
CA GLY A 295 16.55 -4.38 -9.47
C GLY A 295 15.47 -5.36 -9.01
N HIS A 296 15.45 -5.72 -7.71
CA HIS A 296 14.37 -6.54 -7.13
C HIS A 296 13.03 -5.84 -7.25
N HIS A 297 12.97 -4.58 -6.82
CA HIS A 297 11.74 -3.81 -6.84
C HIS A 297 11.27 -3.49 -8.26
N LEU A 298 12.20 -3.21 -9.18
CA LEU A 298 11.87 -3.03 -10.60
C LEU A 298 11.24 -4.30 -11.20
N LYS A 299 11.82 -5.48 -10.94
CA LYS A 299 11.26 -6.77 -11.41
C LYS A 299 9.85 -6.98 -10.86
N ASN A 300 9.63 -6.69 -9.57
CA ASN A 300 8.31 -6.75 -8.97
C ASN A 300 7.30 -5.85 -9.71
N GLN A 301 7.63 -4.59 -10.02
CA GLN A 301 6.76 -3.70 -10.80
C GLN A 301 6.42 -4.27 -12.18
N LEU A 302 7.42 -4.83 -12.87
CA LEU A 302 7.22 -5.41 -14.20
C LEU A 302 6.30 -6.63 -14.18
N GLN A 303 6.35 -7.43 -13.12
CA GLN A 303 5.40 -8.54 -12.92
C GLN A 303 3.99 -8.01 -12.64
N TRP A 304 3.81 -7.02 -11.79
CA TRP A 304 2.51 -6.38 -11.56
C TRP A 304 1.92 -5.76 -12.83
N LEU A 305 2.73 -5.22 -13.73
CA LEU A 305 2.27 -4.77 -15.05
C LEU A 305 1.73 -5.92 -15.90
N LYS A 306 2.34 -7.13 -15.82
CA LYS A 306 1.80 -8.31 -16.50
C LYS A 306 0.46 -8.73 -15.90
N VAL A 307 0.35 -8.76 -14.57
CA VAL A 307 -0.93 -9.04 -13.89
C VAL A 307 -2.00 -8.06 -14.34
N ALA A 308 -1.70 -6.74 -14.36
CA ALA A 308 -2.66 -5.73 -14.80
C ALA A 308 -3.17 -5.92 -16.23
N ARG A 309 -2.29 -6.37 -17.14
CA ARG A 309 -2.66 -6.64 -18.54
C ARG A 309 -3.46 -7.92 -18.73
N SER A 310 -3.28 -8.88 -17.83
CA SER A 310 -3.94 -10.20 -17.89
C SER A 310 -5.23 -10.27 -17.07
N SER A 311 -5.48 -9.27 -16.23
CA SER A 311 -6.67 -9.21 -15.37
C SER A 311 -7.91 -8.74 -16.13
N PRO A 312 -9.12 -9.04 -15.61
CA PRO A 312 -10.37 -8.50 -16.15
C PRO A 312 -10.33 -6.97 -16.27
N THR A 313 -10.86 -6.46 -17.37
CA THR A 313 -10.97 -5.02 -17.58
C THR A 313 -11.85 -4.37 -16.51
N ASP A 314 -11.48 -3.16 -16.10
CA ASP A 314 -12.24 -2.31 -15.18
C ASP A 314 -12.26 -2.74 -13.70
N ILE A 315 -11.60 -3.85 -13.31
CA ILE A 315 -11.52 -4.23 -11.89
C ILE A 315 -10.41 -3.48 -11.14
N LEU A 316 -9.30 -3.14 -11.80
CA LEU A 316 -8.16 -2.48 -11.19
C LEU A 316 -8.46 -1.00 -10.91
N GLU A 317 -8.35 -0.57 -9.65
CA GLU A 317 -8.47 0.83 -9.25
C GLU A 317 -7.13 1.57 -9.36
N GLY A 318 -6.05 0.93 -8.90
CA GLY A 318 -4.70 1.49 -8.91
C GLY A 318 -3.67 0.58 -8.26
N ILE A 319 -2.46 1.09 -8.09
CA ILE A 319 -1.36 0.41 -7.42
C ILE A 319 -0.74 1.32 -6.36
N ALA A 320 -0.45 0.75 -5.18
CA ALA A 320 0.36 1.38 -4.16
C ALA A 320 1.78 0.80 -4.20
N LEU A 321 2.79 1.66 -4.23
CA LEU A 321 4.19 1.27 -4.07
C LEU A 321 4.50 1.39 -2.59
N THR A 322 4.61 0.27 -1.88
CA THR A 322 4.87 0.28 -0.45
C THR A 322 6.32 0.62 -0.15
N GLY A 323 6.50 1.40 0.90
CA GLY A 323 7.81 1.82 1.39
C GLY A 323 7.91 1.56 2.89
N TRP A 324 7.87 0.28 3.27
CA TRP A 324 7.89 -0.12 4.67
C TRP A 324 9.12 0.42 5.39
N GLN A 325 8.92 1.05 6.54
CA GLN A 325 9.98 1.62 7.37
C GLN A 325 10.48 0.63 8.41
N ARG A 326 9.61 -0.29 8.84
CA ARG A 326 9.86 -1.40 9.76
C ARG A 326 9.07 -2.62 9.32
N TYR A 327 9.57 -3.81 9.68
CA TYR A 327 8.84 -5.05 9.50
C TYR A 327 7.56 -5.08 10.38
N ASP A 328 7.73 -4.71 11.65
CA ASP A 328 6.65 -4.48 12.61
C ASP A 328 7.00 -3.29 13.52
N HIS A 329 6.10 -2.93 14.43
CA HIS A 329 6.26 -1.78 15.32
C HIS A 329 7.51 -1.82 16.21
N PHE A 330 8.00 -3.02 16.57
CA PHE A 330 9.16 -3.21 17.44
C PHE A 330 10.45 -3.50 16.68
N SER A 331 10.38 -3.71 15.39
CA SER A 331 11.54 -4.01 14.55
C SER A 331 12.45 -2.80 14.37
N VAL A 332 13.70 -3.05 14.00
CA VAL A 332 14.64 -2.01 13.56
C VAL A 332 14.17 -1.36 12.27
N LEU A 333 14.72 -0.19 11.98
CA LEU A 333 14.43 0.51 10.74
C LEU A 333 15.05 -0.22 9.54
N CYS A 334 14.26 -0.33 8.45
CA CYS A 334 14.76 -0.66 7.12
C CYS A 334 15.33 0.60 6.43
N GLU A 335 15.46 0.55 5.11
CA GLU A 335 15.98 1.66 4.31
C GLU A 335 15.22 2.97 4.59
N LEU A 336 15.95 4.03 4.84
CA LEU A 336 15.35 5.35 5.00
C LEU A 336 14.79 5.87 3.66
N LEU A 337 13.73 6.65 3.70
CA LEU A 337 13.09 7.19 2.50
C LEU A 337 14.09 7.87 1.54
N PRO A 338 15.02 8.75 1.98
CA PRO A 338 16.00 9.36 1.07
C PRO A 338 16.92 8.34 0.37
N VAL A 339 17.22 7.22 1.03
CA VAL A 339 18.04 6.13 0.47
C VAL A 339 17.30 5.41 -0.66
N ALA A 340 15.99 5.33 -0.57
CA ALA A 340 15.15 4.59 -1.51
C ALA A 340 14.56 5.47 -2.63
N ILE A 341 14.80 6.77 -2.66
CA ILE A 341 14.30 7.65 -3.72
C ILE A 341 14.70 7.16 -5.13
N PRO A 342 15.93 6.70 -5.40
CA PRO A 342 16.27 6.13 -6.71
C PRO A 342 15.42 4.92 -7.09
N SER A 343 15.18 4.01 -6.16
CA SER A 343 14.29 2.85 -6.37
C SER A 343 12.85 3.30 -6.66
N LEU A 344 12.33 4.23 -5.88
CA LEU A 344 10.99 4.78 -6.08
C LEU A 344 10.85 5.42 -7.47
N ALA A 345 11.88 6.15 -7.91
CA ALA A 345 11.90 6.80 -9.22
C ALA A 345 11.85 5.78 -10.37
N VAL A 346 12.68 4.73 -10.29
CA VAL A 346 12.69 3.61 -11.25
C VAL A 346 11.32 2.93 -11.29
N CYS A 347 10.77 2.58 -10.13
CA CYS A 347 9.48 1.89 -10.01
C CYS A 347 8.31 2.73 -10.56
N LEU A 348 8.23 4.01 -10.18
CA LEU A 348 7.17 4.91 -10.67
C LEU A 348 7.26 5.11 -12.18
N GLN A 349 8.46 5.29 -12.73
CA GLN A 349 8.66 5.49 -14.15
C GLN A 349 8.37 4.21 -14.95
N ALA A 350 8.71 3.04 -14.43
CA ALA A 350 8.33 1.76 -15.03
C ALA A 350 6.80 1.59 -15.07
N LEU A 351 6.11 1.86 -13.97
CA LEU A 351 4.65 1.77 -13.89
C LEU A 351 3.95 2.81 -14.78
N LYS A 352 4.46 4.04 -14.82
CA LYS A 352 3.90 5.12 -15.65
C LYS A 352 3.99 4.78 -17.14
N ASN A 353 5.11 4.24 -17.59
CA ASN A 353 5.37 3.96 -19.00
C ASN A 353 4.97 2.53 -19.41
N GLY A 354 4.62 1.65 -18.46
CA GLY A 354 4.28 0.25 -18.72
C GLY A 354 5.50 -0.62 -19.09
N VAL A 355 6.70 -0.08 -19.02
CA VAL A 355 7.97 -0.73 -19.40
C VAL A 355 9.12 0.02 -18.75
N TYR A 356 10.27 -0.62 -18.64
CA TYR A 356 11.53 0.03 -18.28
C TYR A 356 12.55 -0.14 -19.42
N SER A 357 13.17 0.94 -19.84
CA SER A 357 14.12 0.98 -20.95
C SER A 357 15.25 1.98 -20.67
N GLU A 358 16.32 1.96 -21.45
CA GLU A 358 17.43 2.91 -21.29
C GLU A 358 16.97 4.37 -21.34
N LYS A 359 16.07 4.71 -22.26
CA LYS A 359 15.48 6.05 -22.33
C LYS A 359 14.73 6.46 -21.05
N ILE A 360 14.07 5.51 -20.39
CA ILE A 360 13.39 5.77 -19.12
C ILE A 360 14.41 5.93 -18.00
N LYS A 361 15.49 5.14 -17.99
CA LYS A 361 16.63 5.28 -17.09
C LYS A 361 17.24 6.66 -17.19
N GLU A 362 17.59 7.12 -18.40
CA GLU A 362 18.09 8.48 -18.65
C GLU A 362 17.14 9.57 -18.10
N ASN A 363 15.84 9.39 -18.25
CA ASN A 363 14.86 10.30 -17.68
C ASN A 363 14.86 10.30 -16.15
N VAL A 364 15.01 9.12 -15.52
CA VAL A 364 15.15 9.00 -14.06
C VAL A 364 16.41 9.71 -13.59
N GLU A 365 17.54 9.45 -14.23
CA GLU A 365 18.82 10.08 -13.92
C GLU A 365 18.73 11.62 -14.01
N ARG A 366 18.10 12.13 -15.05
CA ARG A 366 17.86 13.57 -15.21
C ARG A 366 16.98 14.15 -14.11
N LEU A 367 15.89 13.45 -13.72
CA LEU A 367 14.98 13.92 -12.67
C LEU A 367 15.62 13.91 -11.29
N LEU A 368 16.54 12.98 -11.04
CA LEU A 368 17.26 12.87 -9.76
C LEU A 368 18.56 13.69 -9.74
N GLY A 369 18.97 14.26 -10.87
CA GLY A 369 20.27 14.93 -11.01
C GLY A 369 21.44 13.99 -10.71
N MET A 370 21.35 12.75 -11.18
CA MET A 370 22.39 11.73 -10.97
C MET A 370 22.79 11.09 -12.34
N SER A 371 23.94 10.45 -12.34
CA SER A 371 24.45 9.70 -13.49
C SER A 371 24.76 8.28 -13.09
N ASN A 372 24.79 7.34 -14.07
CA ASN A 372 25.13 5.95 -13.85
C ASN A 372 24.27 5.27 -12.77
N LEU A 373 22.96 5.38 -12.91
CA LEU A 373 22.01 4.67 -12.05
C LEU A 373 22.12 3.16 -12.33
N GLU A 374 22.65 2.43 -11.36
CA GLU A 374 22.78 0.97 -11.41
C GLU A 374 21.60 0.34 -10.66
N THR A 375 20.94 -0.65 -11.29
CA THR A 375 19.83 -1.38 -10.68
C THR A 375 20.25 -2.65 -9.97
N ASP A 376 21.38 -3.23 -10.37
CA ASP A 376 21.83 -4.56 -9.90
C ASP A 376 22.93 -4.48 -8.84
N THR A 377 23.39 -3.29 -8.47
CA THR A 377 24.40 -3.09 -7.44
C THR A 377 23.94 -2.08 -6.39
N PHE A 378 24.44 -2.22 -5.16
CA PHE A 378 24.24 -1.21 -4.10
C PHE A 378 25.15 0.03 -4.27
N MET A 379 26.07 0.00 -5.19
CA MET A 379 27.09 1.04 -5.35
C MET A 379 26.66 2.04 -6.42
N SER A 380 25.99 3.10 -6.00
CA SER A 380 25.94 4.32 -6.79
C SER A 380 27.02 5.27 -6.28
N THR A 381 28.10 5.42 -7.03
CA THR A 381 29.16 6.41 -6.77
C THR A 381 28.83 7.78 -7.35
N SER A 382 27.66 7.92 -7.94
CA SER A 382 27.26 9.16 -8.63
C SER A 382 26.78 10.21 -7.63
N LEU A 383 27.21 11.44 -7.86
CA LEU A 383 26.63 12.61 -7.23
C LEU A 383 25.16 12.72 -7.67
N ALA A 384 24.28 12.98 -6.71
CA ALA A 384 22.87 13.20 -6.97
C ALA A 384 22.41 14.51 -6.30
N THR A 385 21.37 15.13 -6.84
CA THR A 385 20.89 16.45 -6.37
C THR A 385 19.46 16.43 -5.88
N PHE A 386 18.80 15.27 -5.81
CA PHE A 386 17.45 15.16 -5.24
C PHE A 386 17.45 15.44 -3.73
N PRO A 387 16.33 15.88 -3.14
CA PRO A 387 16.23 16.13 -1.71
C PRO A 387 16.62 14.91 -0.88
N GLY A 388 17.61 15.04 0.00
CA GLY A 388 18.13 13.96 0.84
C GLY A 388 19.20 13.07 0.19
N SER A 389 19.71 13.39 -0.99
CA SER A 389 20.79 12.64 -1.65
C SER A 389 22.05 12.53 -0.81
N ASN A 390 22.34 13.52 0.05
CA ASN A 390 23.43 13.47 1.02
C ASN A 390 23.25 12.35 2.07
N ILE A 391 22.01 12.01 2.44
CA ILE A 391 21.71 10.89 3.34
C ILE A 391 21.99 9.56 2.63
N LEU A 392 21.62 9.42 1.37
CA LEU A 392 22.00 8.26 0.55
C LEU A 392 23.51 8.08 0.54
N THR A 393 24.26 9.14 0.27
CA THR A 393 25.73 9.11 0.26
C THR A 393 26.30 8.66 1.61
N LEU A 394 25.82 9.22 2.72
CA LEU A 394 26.27 8.86 4.06
C LEU A 394 25.96 7.40 4.41
N VAL A 395 24.73 6.93 4.13
CA VAL A 395 24.35 5.53 4.40
C VAL A 395 25.17 4.57 3.55
N THR A 396 25.44 4.91 2.30
CA THR A 396 26.31 4.12 1.42
C THR A 396 27.73 4.02 2.00
N GLN A 397 28.30 5.14 2.43
CA GLN A 397 29.61 5.17 3.05
C GLN A 397 29.69 4.33 4.33
N VAL A 398 28.71 4.47 5.22
CA VAL A 398 28.64 3.67 6.46
C VAL A 398 28.49 2.18 6.15
N SER A 399 27.63 1.82 5.21
CA SER A 399 27.34 0.42 4.89
C SER A 399 28.55 -0.30 4.23
N PHE A 400 29.30 0.39 3.37
CA PHE A 400 30.40 -0.25 2.64
C PHE A 400 31.75 -0.09 3.33
N TYR A 401 32.05 1.07 3.90
CA TYR A 401 33.40 1.31 4.44
C TYR A 401 33.48 1.02 5.94
N LEU A 402 32.59 1.58 6.73
CA LEU A 402 32.67 1.42 8.17
C LEU A 402 32.32 -0.01 8.61
N LYS A 403 31.20 -0.54 8.12
CA LYS A 403 30.76 -1.90 8.48
C LYS A 403 31.81 -2.95 8.07
N SER A 404 32.30 -2.88 6.83
CA SER A 404 33.33 -3.82 6.36
C SER A 404 34.61 -3.75 7.19
N SER A 405 35.04 -2.55 7.57
CA SER A 405 36.23 -2.37 8.42
C SER A 405 36.03 -2.93 9.83
N VAL A 406 34.83 -2.76 10.41
CA VAL A 406 34.50 -3.33 11.72
C VAL A 406 34.44 -4.85 11.66
N ASP A 407 33.78 -5.42 10.65
CA ASP A 407 33.67 -6.86 10.47
C ASP A 407 35.06 -7.50 10.30
N GLU A 408 35.95 -6.89 9.51
CA GLU A 408 37.33 -7.34 9.33
C GLU A 408 38.13 -7.30 10.65
N LEU A 409 37.97 -6.24 11.46
CA LEU A 409 38.61 -6.16 12.76
C LEU A 409 38.10 -7.21 13.75
N LEU A 410 36.81 -7.50 13.73
CA LEU A 410 36.20 -8.53 14.59
C LEU A 410 36.66 -9.94 14.19
N GLU A 411 36.79 -10.21 12.89
CA GLU A 411 37.30 -11.50 12.37
C GLU A 411 38.78 -11.72 12.73
N ARG A 412 39.61 -10.68 12.66
CA ARG A 412 41.04 -10.75 13.04
C ARG A 412 41.26 -11.00 14.53
N ASN A 413 40.27 -10.70 15.37
CA ASN A 413 40.38 -10.85 16.85
C ASN A 413 39.56 -12.07 17.35
N ARG A 414 39.04 -12.92 16.50
CA ARG A 414 38.49 -14.24 16.81
C ARG A 414 39.55 -15.30 16.64
#